data_bf1c2e040405c816cb48031865a038aa
#
_entry.id   bf1c2e040405c816cb48031865a038aa
#
_cell.length_a   1.000
_cell.length_b   1.000
_cell.length_c   1.000
_cell.angle_alpha   90.00
_cell.angle_beta   90.00
_cell.angle_gamma   90.00
#
_symmetry.space_group_name_H-M   'P 1'
#
loop_
_entity.id
_entity.type
_entity.pdbx_description
1 polymer ?
#
loop_
_entity_poly.entity_id
_entity_poly.type
_entity_poly.pdbx_seq_one_letter_code
_entity_poly.pdbx_strand_id
1 'polypeptide(L)'
;MAYVANEDLKRAREMDLLTYKQSYEPWDLVKLKDGYYQLKSHDSLKINYHNGKWLWNWWSQGVGGRSALDYLTKVEGMSLVDAVGQILGQTAIKEPVIPQDVPKEKEQGLYIPERSKNTDMIYDYLCDRRGIDREIVHDFVEIGEIFLTNQHANIAFVGSDSHGYAKLVALRGTQGEFKNTTAGSNRRFPFQTRAEDWDMKNSVVHLFEAPIDLLSYATLMKQMGTDYKGHNLIALCGIYKPRENLAESKIPVALQQHFNEAPYTNTVCLHLDNDGPGKLAARALSLVLEKDGYKVYNQPPPEGYKDCNDYLKNGAPITTRAKEERQVIRSE
;
A
#
# COMPACT_ATOMS: atom_id res chain seq x y z
N MET A 1 17.21 -25.83 14.36
CA MET A 1 16.14 -24.83 14.48
C MET A 1 14.86 -25.46 13.94
N ALA A 2 13.77 -25.43 14.70
CA ALA A 2 12.49 -25.95 14.22
C ALA A 2 11.97 -25.00 13.12
N TYR A 3 11.65 -25.55 11.97
CA TYR A 3 11.19 -24.84 10.79
C TYR A 3 9.66 -24.94 10.71
N VAL A 4 8.96 -23.83 10.47
CA VAL A 4 7.53 -23.81 10.19
C VAL A 4 7.34 -23.73 8.68
N ALA A 5 6.54 -24.64 8.12
CA ALA A 5 6.22 -24.60 6.70
C ALA A 5 5.42 -23.32 6.36
N ASN A 6 5.67 -22.73 5.17
CA ASN A 6 4.99 -21.49 4.77
C ASN A 6 3.47 -21.60 4.72
N GLU A 7 2.93 -22.78 4.36
CA GLU A 7 1.49 -23.05 4.37
C GLU A 7 0.91 -23.03 5.79
N ASP A 8 1.60 -23.63 6.75
CA ASP A 8 1.18 -23.64 8.14
C ASP A 8 1.20 -22.25 8.75
N LEU A 9 2.22 -21.46 8.43
CA LEU A 9 2.32 -20.06 8.83
C LEU A 9 1.18 -19.22 8.24
N LYS A 10 0.82 -19.44 6.97
CA LYS A 10 -0.29 -18.77 6.30
C LYS A 10 -1.62 -19.13 6.99
N ARG A 11 -1.89 -20.42 7.20
CA ARG A 11 -3.09 -20.90 7.89
C ARG A 11 -3.20 -20.35 9.32
N ALA A 12 -2.10 -20.32 10.08
CA ALA A 12 -2.11 -19.76 11.43
C ALA A 12 -2.40 -18.25 11.46
N ARG A 13 -1.99 -17.50 10.44
CA ARG A 13 -2.28 -16.06 10.29
C ARG A 13 -3.74 -15.75 9.89
N GLU A 14 -4.49 -16.72 9.37
CA GLU A 14 -5.90 -16.57 9.03
C GLU A 14 -6.80 -16.60 10.29
N MET A 15 -6.33 -17.18 11.40
CA MET A 15 -7.06 -17.20 12.66
C MET A 15 -7.03 -15.82 13.32
N ASP A 16 -8.13 -15.11 13.36
CA ASP A 16 -8.27 -13.85 14.11
C ASP A 16 -8.35 -14.08 15.63
N LEU A 17 -8.01 -13.06 16.42
CA LEU A 17 -7.95 -13.20 17.88
C LEU A 17 -9.33 -13.42 18.49
N LEU A 18 -10.40 -12.82 17.95
CA LEU A 18 -11.73 -13.01 18.51
C LEU A 18 -12.17 -14.48 18.35
N THR A 19 -12.04 -15.03 17.13
CA THR A 19 -12.38 -16.42 16.83
C THR A 19 -11.56 -17.38 17.69
N TYR A 20 -10.26 -17.10 17.86
CA TYR A 20 -9.40 -17.88 18.74
C TYR A 20 -9.90 -17.85 20.19
N LYS A 21 -10.08 -16.66 20.78
CA LYS A 21 -10.53 -16.49 22.17
C LYS A 21 -11.92 -17.08 22.38
N GLN A 22 -12.88 -16.91 21.47
CA GLN A 22 -14.20 -17.52 21.55
C GLN A 22 -14.17 -19.05 21.55
N SER A 23 -13.22 -19.63 20.83
CA SER A 23 -13.09 -21.07 20.68
C SER A 23 -12.40 -21.74 21.86
N TYR A 24 -11.40 -21.08 22.43
CA TYR A 24 -10.48 -21.70 23.39
C TYR A 24 -10.46 -21.02 24.76
N GLU A 25 -10.74 -19.74 24.83
CA GLU A 25 -10.71 -18.95 26.05
C GLU A 25 -11.90 -17.98 26.17
N PRO A 26 -13.16 -18.47 25.99
CA PRO A 26 -14.35 -17.60 25.97
C PRO A 26 -14.59 -16.86 27.29
N TRP A 27 -14.07 -17.38 28.40
CA TRP A 27 -14.15 -16.73 29.69
C TRP A 27 -13.34 -15.45 29.83
N ASP A 28 -12.32 -15.25 28.96
CA ASP A 28 -11.48 -14.04 28.94
C ASP A 28 -12.09 -12.90 28.12
N LEU A 29 -13.16 -13.16 27.36
CA LEU A 29 -13.83 -12.17 26.53
C LEU A 29 -14.95 -11.41 27.27
N VAL A 30 -14.97 -10.09 27.05
CA VAL A 30 -16.09 -9.23 27.42
C VAL A 30 -16.59 -8.51 26.18
N LYS A 31 -17.85 -8.73 25.80
CA LYS A 31 -18.49 -7.96 24.73
C LYS A 31 -18.87 -6.58 25.26
N LEU A 32 -18.32 -5.50 24.72
CA LEU A 32 -18.65 -4.12 25.08
C LEU A 32 -19.83 -3.58 24.29
N LYS A 33 -19.83 -3.86 22.99
CA LYS A 33 -20.91 -3.60 22.02
C LYS A 33 -20.73 -4.51 20.81
N ASP A 34 -21.64 -4.45 19.85
CA ASP A 34 -21.47 -5.22 18.63
C ASP A 34 -20.21 -4.82 17.89
N GLY A 35 -19.44 -5.80 17.40
CA GLY A 35 -18.15 -5.56 16.77
C GLY A 35 -17.04 -5.05 17.69
N TYR A 36 -17.22 -5.04 19.04
CA TYR A 36 -16.22 -4.49 19.95
C TYR A 36 -16.12 -5.28 21.26
N TYR A 37 -14.95 -5.86 21.52
CA TYR A 37 -14.67 -6.71 22.66
C TYR A 37 -13.42 -6.23 23.40
N GLN A 38 -13.25 -6.71 24.63
CA GLN A 38 -12.02 -6.58 25.41
C GLN A 38 -11.66 -7.90 26.07
N LEU A 39 -10.40 -8.05 26.46
CA LEU A 39 -9.98 -9.16 27.31
C LEU A 39 -10.14 -8.78 28.79
N LYS A 40 -10.55 -9.73 29.63
CA LYS A 40 -10.56 -9.57 31.09
C LYS A 40 -9.15 -9.55 31.65
N SER A 41 -8.28 -10.42 31.13
CA SER A 41 -6.87 -10.50 31.49
C SER A 41 -6.10 -9.23 31.19
N HIS A 42 -6.52 -8.47 30.17
CA HIS A 42 -5.89 -7.24 29.71
C HIS A 42 -6.97 -6.23 29.31
N ASP A 43 -7.51 -5.50 30.29
CA ASP A 43 -8.67 -4.60 30.12
C ASP A 43 -8.45 -3.47 29.11
N SER A 44 -7.20 -3.06 28.87
CA SER A 44 -6.82 -2.11 27.84
C SER A 44 -6.56 -2.74 26.45
N LEU A 45 -6.60 -4.09 26.33
CA LEU A 45 -6.58 -4.77 25.05
C LEU A 45 -7.99 -4.85 24.49
N LYS A 46 -8.19 -4.25 23.33
CA LYS A 46 -9.47 -4.19 22.63
C LYS A 46 -9.39 -4.96 21.32
N ILE A 47 -10.48 -5.67 20.99
CA ILE A 47 -10.68 -6.37 19.73
C ILE A 47 -11.84 -5.70 19.03
N ASN A 48 -11.65 -5.21 17.83
CA ASN A 48 -12.67 -4.51 17.07
C ASN A 48 -12.74 -5.01 15.62
N TYR A 49 -13.97 -5.03 15.09
CA TYR A 49 -14.19 -5.31 13.67
C TYR A 49 -14.04 -4.04 12.87
N HIS A 50 -13.14 -4.07 11.90
CA HIS A 50 -12.87 -2.92 11.04
C HIS A 50 -12.53 -3.39 9.62
N ASN A 51 -13.21 -2.84 8.62
CA ASN A 51 -13.01 -3.13 7.20
C ASN A 51 -12.93 -4.63 6.88
N GLY A 52 -13.95 -5.38 7.33
CA GLY A 52 -14.06 -6.81 7.04
C GLY A 52 -13.14 -7.73 7.85
N LYS A 53 -12.41 -7.22 8.83
CA LYS A 53 -11.44 -8.01 9.61
C LYS A 53 -11.51 -7.69 11.08
N TRP A 54 -11.23 -8.68 11.93
CA TRP A 54 -10.99 -8.49 13.34
C TRP A 54 -9.55 -8.01 13.54
N LEU A 55 -9.41 -6.89 14.28
CA LEU A 55 -8.13 -6.30 14.68
C LEU A 55 -8.11 -6.23 16.20
N TRP A 56 -6.92 -6.33 16.78
CA TRP A 56 -6.76 -6.10 18.21
C TRP A 56 -5.66 -5.08 18.48
N ASN A 57 -5.79 -4.34 19.56
CA ASN A 57 -4.81 -3.38 20.01
C ASN A 57 -4.77 -3.32 21.54
N TRP A 58 -3.57 -3.43 22.08
CA TRP A 58 -3.30 -3.29 23.51
C TRP A 58 -2.77 -1.89 23.78
N TRP A 59 -3.69 -0.99 24.12
CA TRP A 59 -3.42 0.45 24.19
C TRP A 59 -2.34 0.81 25.20
N SER A 60 -2.31 0.18 26.39
CA SER A 60 -1.32 0.47 27.43
C SER A 60 0.09 0.02 27.09
N GLN A 61 0.25 -0.94 26.15
CA GLN A 61 1.54 -1.46 25.73
C GLN A 61 1.95 -1.03 24.32
N GLY A 62 1.06 -0.36 23.58
CA GLY A 62 1.33 0.09 22.21
C GLY A 62 1.51 -1.04 21.19
N VAL A 63 1.04 -2.26 21.49
CA VAL A 63 1.12 -3.44 20.61
C VAL A 63 -0.23 -3.77 20.03
N GLY A 64 -0.23 -4.32 18.80
CA GLY A 64 -1.45 -4.74 18.14
C GLY A 64 -1.20 -5.77 17.05
N GLY A 65 -2.28 -6.30 16.48
CA GLY A 65 -2.20 -7.30 15.43
C GLY A 65 -3.54 -7.63 14.79
N ARG A 66 -3.52 -8.62 13.89
CA ARG A 66 -4.69 -9.04 13.11
C ARG A 66 -5.05 -10.50 13.33
N SER A 67 -4.13 -11.26 13.90
CA SER A 67 -4.26 -12.70 14.06
C SER A 67 -4.07 -13.11 15.51
N ALA A 68 -4.53 -14.29 15.85
CA ALA A 68 -4.17 -14.96 17.09
C ALA A 68 -2.67 -15.21 17.17
N LEU A 69 -2.02 -15.45 16.02
CA LEU A 69 -0.57 -15.64 15.96
C LEU A 69 0.19 -14.40 16.45
N ASP A 70 -0.25 -13.20 16.02
CA ASP A 70 0.32 -11.94 16.52
C ASP A 70 0.16 -11.82 18.04
N TYR A 71 -0.99 -12.20 18.58
CA TYR A 71 -1.26 -12.16 20.02
C TYR A 71 -0.38 -13.13 20.80
N LEU A 72 -0.34 -14.39 20.38
CA LEU A 72 0.46 -15.42 21.07
C LEU A 72 1.96 -15.08 21.05
N THR A 73 2.46 -14.48 19.99
CA THR A 73 3.88 -14.13 19.90
C THR A 73 4.22 -12.82 20.61
N LYS A 74 3.38 -11.78 20.47
CA LYS A 74 3.67 -10.43 20.98
C LYS A 74 3.21 -10.18 22.42
N VAL A 75 2.13 -10.87 22.85
CA VAL A 75 1.54 -10.68 24.18
C VAL A 75 1.90 -11.84 25.09
N GLU A 76 1.71 -13.08 24.65
CA GLU A 76 2.01 -14.27 25.44
C GLU A 76 3.51 -14.68 25.38
N GLY A 77 4.30 -14.03 24.50
CA GLY A 77 5.75 -14.27 24.38
C GLY A 77 6.11 -15.67 23.83
N MET A 78 5.18 -16.34 23.17
CA MET A 78 5.43 -17.66 22.60
C MET A 78 6.39 -17.59 21.41
N SER A 79 7.18 -18.65 21.23
CA SER A 79 7.94 -18.79 19.99
C SER A 79 6.98 -18.92 18.78
N LEU A 80 7.42 -18.48 17.60
CA LEU A 80 6.62 -18.58 16.38
C LEU A 80 6.21 -20.05 16.11
N VAL A 81 7.10 -21.00 16.34
CA VAL A 81 6.86 -22.44 16.14
C VAL A 81 5.79 -22.95 17.07
N ASP A 82 5.86 -22.60 18.34
CA ASP A 82 4.91 -23.06 19.37
C ASP A 82 3.53 -22.43 19.12
N ALA A 83 3.49 -21.14 18.78
CA ALA A 83 2.25 -20.42 18.48
C ALA A 83 1.55 -20.99 17.24
N VAL A 84 2.27 -21.30 16.17
CA VAL A 84 1.72 -21.98 14.99
C VAL A 84 1.25 -23.38 15.34
N GLY A 85 2.02 -24.14 16.08
CA GLY A 85 1.65 -25.48 16.56
C GLY A 85 0.38 -25.45 17.42
N GLN A 86 0.25 -24.47 18.30
CA GLN A 86 -0.94 -24.30 19.14
C GLN A 86 -2.17 -23.97 18.33
N ILE A 87 -2.08 -23.03 17.37
CA ILE A 87 -3.20 -22.67 16.51
C ILE A 87 -3.63 -23.86 15.64
N LEU A 88 -2.70 -24.54 14.99
CA LEU A 88 -3.00 -25.64 14.07
C LEU A 88 -3.33 -26.95 14.78
N GLY A 89 -2.75 -27.18 15.94
CA GLY A 89 -3.01 -28.40 16.75
C GLY A 89 -4.38 -28.43 17.40
N GLN A 90 -5.04 -27.27 17.55
CA GLN A 90 -6.37 -27.14 18.19
C GLN A 90 -7.52 -27.11 17.17
N THR A 91 -7.33 -27.52 15.95
CA THR A 91 -8.11 -27.15 14.79
C THR A 91 -9.45 -27.80 14.54
N ALA A 92 -10.53 -27.07 14.58
CA ALA A 92 -11.31 -26.83 13.35
C ALA A 92 -11.31 -25.30 13.13
N ILE A 93 -10.83 -24.80 11.99
CA ILE A 93 -10.93 -23.38 11.64
C ILE A 93 -12.42 -23.04 11.61
N LYS A 94 -12.90 -22.35 12.64
CA LYS A 94 -14.25 -21.81 12.66
C LYS A 94 -14.26 -20.55 11.80
N GLU A 95 -15.31 -20.37 11.02
CA GLU A 95 -15.50 -19.15 10.25
C GLU A 95 -15.50 -17.93 11.20
N PRO A 96 -14.86 -16.80 10.78
CA PRO A 96 -14.87 -15.58 11.57
C PRO A 96 -16.30 -15.14 11.89
N VAL A 97 -16.58 -14.80 13.13
CA VAL A 97 -17.89 -14.24 13.52
C VAL A 97 -18.01 -12.84 12.93
N ILE A 98 -18.91 -12.68 11.97
CA ILE A 98 -19.23 -11.37 11.40
C ILE A 98 -20.27 -10.71 12.31
N PRO A 99 -20.00 -9.51 12.88
CA PRO A 99 -20.97 -8.78 13.67
C PRO A 99 -22.22 -8.45 12.86
N GLN A 100 -23.42 -8.63 13.46
CA GLN A 100 -24.69 -8.36 12.76
C GLN A 100 -25.01 -6.88 12.62
N ASP A 101 -24.49 -6.04 13.54
CA ASP A 101 -24.72 -4.60 13.61
C ASP A 101 -23.43 -3.78 13.54
N VAL A 102 -22.49 -4.13 12.66
CA VAL A 102 -21.49 -3.13 12.28
C VAL A 102 -22.26 -2.04 11.54
N PRO A 103 -22.22 -0.79 12.00
CA PRO A 103 -22.72 0.29 11.17
C PRO A 103 -21.98 0.13 9.84
N LYS A 104 -22.69 -0.30 8.82
CA LYS A 104 -22.17 -0.17 7.46
C LYS A 104 -21.89 1.32 7.36
N GLU A 105 -20.61 1.72 7.45
CA GLU A 105 -20.23 2.96 6.80
C GLU A 105 -20.95 2.86 5.49
N LYS A 106 -21.87 3.80 5.24
CA LYS A 106 -22.56 3.86 3.95
C LYS A 106 -21.42 3.82 2.98
N GLU A 107 -21.15 2.66 2.40
CA GLU A 107 -20.25 2.55 1.27
C GLU A 107 -20.88 3.46 0.25
N GLN A 108 -20.45 4.71 0.25
CA GLN A 108 -20.68 5.57 -0.89
C GLN A 108 -19.98 4.82 -2.02
N GLY A 109 -20.77 4.18 -2.85
CA GLY A 109 -20.25 3.44 -3.99
C GLY A 109 -19.22 4.32 -4.69
N LEU A 110 -18.11 3.74 -5.11
CA LEU A 110 -17.09 4.49 -5.84
C LEU A 110 -17.76 5.20 -7.04
N TYR A 111 -17.66 6.51 -7.06
CA TYR A 111 -18.08 7.28 -8.24
C TYR A 111 -17.00 7.19 -9.31
N ILE A 112 -17.34 6.52 -10.41
CA ILE A 112 -16.51 6.45 -11.62
C ILE A 112 -17.09 7.42 -12.63
N PRO A 113 -16.38 8.50 -13.03
CA PRO A 113 -16.87 9.43 -14.02
C PRO A 113 -17.10 8.76 -15.38
N GLU A 114 -18.05 9.28 -16.15
CA GLU A 114 -18.28 8.84 -17.50
C GLU A 114 -17.03 9.03 -18.37
N ARG A 115 -16.70 8.00 -19.15
CA ARG A 115 -15.51 7.99 -20.02
C ARG A 115 -15.79 8.73 -21.31
N SER A 116 -14.86 9.59 -21.72
CA SER A 116 -14.84 10.16 -23.06
C SER A 116 -14.48 9.11 -24.11
N LYS A 117 -15.07 9.21 -25.28
CA LYS A 117 -14.70 8.38 -26.44
C LYS A 117 -13.39 8.86 -27.08
N ASN A 118 -13.05 10.14 -26.92
CA ASN A 118 -11.79 10.69 -27.44
C ASN A 118 -10.68 10.53 -26.38
N THR A 119 -9.59 9.90 -26.75
CA THR A 119 -8.42 9.67 -25.91
C THR A 119 -7.23 10.57 -26.26
N ASP A 120 -7.32 11.39 -27.32
CA ASP A 120 -6.19 12.19 -27.81
C ASP A 120 -5.62 13.10 -26.74
N MET A 121 -6.47 13.76 -25.95
CA MET A 121 -6.04 14.64 -24.87
C MET A 121 -5.24 13.92 -23.76
N ILE A 122 -5.39 12.59 -23.61
CA ILE A 122 -4.56 11.81 -22.68
C ILE A 122 -3.11 11.84 -23.17
N TYR A 123 -2.91 11.54 -24.46
CA TYR A 123 -1.57 11.50 -25.06
C TYR A 123 -0.97 12.90 -25.17
N ASP A 124 -1.75 13.91 -25.59
CA ASP A 124 -1.31 15.31 -25.61
C ASP A 124 -0.80 15.75 -24.22
N TYR A 125 -1.50 15.36 -23.17
CA TYR A 125 -1.13 15.78 -21.83
C TYR A 125 0.00 14.93 -21.26
N LEU A 126 -0.15 13.59 -21.24
CA LEU A 126 0.82 12.70 -20.59
C LEU A 126 2.10 12.52 -21.41
N CYS A 127 1.97 12.41 -22.74
CA CYS A 127 3.16 12.20 -23.59
C CYS A 127 3.80 13.52 -24.01
N ASP A 128 3.03 14.42 -24.66
CA ASP A 128 3.64 15.61 -25.27
C ASP A 128 4.01 16.68 -24.24
N ARG A 129 3.15 16.89 -23.21
CA ARG A 129 3.44 17.92 -22.18
C ARG A 129 4.23 17.39 -21.00
N ARG A 130 4.04 16.11 -20.62
CA ARG A 130 4.69 15.48 -19.46
C ARG A 130 5.88 14.61 -19.81
N GLY A 131 6.08 14.28 -21.09
CA GLY A 131 7.21 13.48 -21.56
C GLY A 131 7.13 11.99 -21.23
N ILE A 132 5.98 11.51 -20.79
CA ILE A 132 5.78 10.09 -20.44
C ILE A 132 5.75 9.25 -21.72
N ASP A 133 6.40 8.12 -21.69
CA ASP A 133 6.46 7.20 -22.82
C ASP A 133 5.08 6.76 -23.30
N ARG A 134 4.87 6.81 -24.63
CA ARG A 134 3.56 6.57 -25.25
C ARG A 134 3.07 5.14 -25.08
N GLU A 135 3.96 4.16 -25.10
CA GLU A 135 3.58 2.75 -24.91
C GLU A 135 3.14 2.49 -23.48
N ILE A 136 3.82 3.10 -22.50
CA ILE A 136 3.41 3.01 -21.08
C ILE A 136 2.02 3.59 -20.89
N VAL A 137 1.74 4.78 -21.45
CA VAL A 137 0.41 5.39 -21.38
C VAL A 137 -0.63 4.50 -22.06
N HIS A 138 -0.29 3.94 -23.23
CA HIS A 138 -1.17 3.06 -24.00
C HIS A 138 -1.55 1.81 -23.21
N ASP A 139 -0.59 1.15 -22.57
CA ASP A 139 -0.84 -0.03 -21.74
C ASP A 139 -1.94 0.22 -20.68
N PHE A 140 -1.85 1.36 -19.96
CA PHE A 140 -2.85 1.71 -18.95
C PHE A 140 -4.19 2.16 -19.54
N VAL A 141 -4.20 2.77 -20.71
CA VAL A 141 -5.44 3.15 -21.43
C VAL A 141 -6.18 1.90 -21.90
N GLU A 142 -5.48 0.92 -22.47
CA GLU A 142 -6.06 -0.34 -22.96
C GLU A 142 -6.73 -1.15 -21.85
N ILE A 143 -6.10 -1.25 -20.69
CA ILE A 143 -6.70 -1.95 -19.54
C ILE A 143 -7.74 -1.10 -18.80
N GLY A 144 -7.91 0.16 -19.21
CA GLY A 144 -8.90 1.09 -18.65
C GLY A 144 -8.54 1.67 -17.29
N GLU A 145 -7.30 1.59 -16.87
CA GLU A 145 -6.79 2.23 -15.65
C GLU A 145 -6.42 3.70 -15.86
N ILE A 146 -6.28 4.15 -17.13
CA ILE A 146 -6.22 5.56 -17.49
C ILE A 146 -7.33 5.85 -18.49
N PHE A 147 -8.14 6.88 -18.22
CA PHE A 147 -9.15 7.34 -19.18
C PHE A 147 -9.39 8.84 -19.05
N LEU A 148 -9.95 9.45 -20.11
CA LEU A 148 -10.40 10.83 -20.10
C LEU A 148 -11.86 10.89 -19.64
N THR A 149 -12.18 11.80 -18.71
CA THR A 149 -13.57 12.01 -18.30
C THR A 149 -14.33 12.82 -19.36
N ASN A 150 -15.60 12.47 -19.60
CA ASN A 150 -16.44 13.16 -20.55
C ASN A 150 -16.70 14.62 -20.12
N GLN A 151 -16.93 14.83 -18.82
CA GLN A 151 -17.04 16.18 -18.26
C GLN A 151 -15.67 16.69 -17.83
N HIS A 152 -15.38 17.95 -18.16
CA HIS A 152 -14.16 18.68 -17.79
C HIS A 152 -12.82 18.14 -18.37
N ALA A 153 -12.86 17.08 -19.19
CA ALA A 153 -11.68 16.48 -19.81
C ALA A 153 -10.50 16.26 -18.81
N ASN A 154 -10.82 15.75 -17.63
CA ASN A 154 -9.81 15.34 -16.66
C ASN A 154 -9.28 13.96 -17.00
N ILE A 155 -8.00 13.73 -16.79
CA ILE A 155 -7.44 12.38 -16.82
C ILE A 155 -7.75 11.70 -15.49
N ALA A 156 -8.36 10.52 -15.58
CA ALA A 156 -8.64 9.64 -14.45
C ALA A 156 -7.59 8.53 -14.37
N PHE A 157 -7.04 8.33 -13.19
CA PHE A 157 -6.14 7.23 -12.84
C PHE A 157 -6.87 6.31 -11.87
N VAL A 158 -7.08 5.06 -12.26
CA VAL A 158 -7.84 4.07 -11.51
C VAL A 158 -6.91 3.21 -10.68
N GLY A 159 -7.21 3.11 -9.40
CA GLY A 159 -6.60 2.11 -8.53
C GLY A 159 -7.57 0.95 -8.31
N SER A 160 -7.08 -0.26 -8.52
CA SER A 160 -7.88 -1.49 -8.47
C SER A 160 -7.39 -2.43 -7.36
N ASP A 161 -8.29 -3.29 -6.86
CA ASP A 161 -7.89 -4.39 -5.96
C ASP A 161 -7.23 -5.55 -6.74
N SER A 162 -6.83 -6.62 -6.04
CA SER A 162 -6.21 -7.79 -6.64
C SER A 162 -7.10 -8.58 -7.61
N HIS A 163 -8.41 -8.30 -7.64
CA HIS A 163 -9.37 -8.89 -8.56
C HIS A 163 -9.69 -7.99 -9.76
N GLY A 164 -9.02 -6.82 -9.87
CA GLY A 164 -9.25 -5.86 -10.94
C GLY A 164 -10.47 -4.95 -10.75
N TYR A 165 -11.13 -4.99 -9.58
CA TYR A 165 -12.25 -4.07 -9.30
C TYR A 165 -11.71 -2.70 -8.91
N ALA A 166 -12.18 -1.66 -9.61
CA ALA A 166 -11.85 -0.27 -9.30
C ALA A 166 -12.25 0.09 -7.86
N LYS A 167 -11.34 0.68 -7.11
CA LYS A 167 -11.50 1.09 -5.71
C LYS A 167 -11.16 2.57 -5.49
N LEU A 168 -10.44 3.18 -6.40
CA LEU A 168 -10.07 4.59 -6.34
C LEU A 168 -10.04 5.17 -7.74
N VAL A 169 -10.46 6.43 -7.89
CA VAL A 169 -10.25 7.21 -9.11
C VAL A 169 -9.64 8.55 -8.71
N ALA A 170 -8.37 8.74 -9.10
CA ALA A 170 -7.69 10.02 -8.96
C ALA A 170 -7.85 10.82 -10.26
N LEU A 171 -8.20 12.09 -10.14
CA LEU A 171 -8.44 13.00 -11.27
C LEU A 171 -7.32 14.02 -11.38
N ARG A 172 -6.88 14.26 -12.62
CA ARG A 172 -5.94 15.31 -12.98
C ARG A 172 -6.49 16.14 -14.12
N GLY A 173 -6.63 17.46 -13.91
CA GLY A 173 -7.01 18.37 -14.96
C GLY A 173 -5.95 18.45 -16.07
N THR A 174 -6.41 18.43 -17.32
CA THR A 174 -5.55 18.64 -18.48
C THR A 174 -5.22 20.13 -18.68
N GLN A 175 -6.01 21.00 -18.05
CA GLN A 175 -5.83 22.44 -18.01
C GLN A 175 -5.76 22.89 -16.54
N GLY A 176 -4.75 23.66 -16.19
CA GLY A 176 -4.54 24.15 -14.83
C GLY A 176 -4.06 23.09 -13.83
N GLU A 177 -4.30 23.36 -12.55
CA GLU A 177 -3.73 22.57 -11.42
C GLU A 177 -4.73 21.61 -10.75
N PHE A 178 -5.91 21.42 -11.35
CA PHE A 178 -6.94 20.58 -10.73
C PHE A 178 -6.43 19.17 -10.44
N LYS A 179 -6.56 18.75 -9.19
CA LYS A 179 -6.31 17.38 -8.72
C LYS A 179 -7.30 17.03 -7.63
N ASN A 180 -7.93 15.88 -7.72
CA ASN A 180 -8.89 15.40 -6.72
C ASN A 180 -8.99 13.87 -6.78
N THR A 181 -9.68 13.26 -5.81
CA THR A 181 -10.15 11.88 -5.88
C THR A 181 -11.67 11.88 -5.84
N THR A 182 -12.30 10.97 -6.57
CA THR A 182 -13.76 10.87 -6.62
C THR A 182 -14.36 10.37 -5.30
N ALA A 183 -15.63 10.66 -5.07
CA ALA A 183 -16.37 10.18 -3.90
C ALA A 183 -16.35 8.65 -3.83
N GLY A 184 -16.25 8.09 -2.63
CA GLY A 184 -16.16 6.65 -2.41
C GLY A 184 -14.79 6.02 -2.74
N SER A 185 -13.79 6.82 -3.13
CA SER A 185 -12.43 6.33 -3.37
C SER A 185 -11.78 5.77 -2.10
N ASN A 186 -11.26 4.55 -2.18
CA ASN A 186 -10.55 3.88 -1.10
C ASN A 186 -9.03 3.98 -1.32
N ARG A 187 -8.36 4.79 -0.51
CA ARG A 187 -6.91 5.05 -0.60
C ARG A 187 -6.01 3.86 -0.31
N ARG A 188 -6.55 2.70 0.05
CA ARG A 188 -5.79 1.45 0.17
C ARG A 188 -5.38 0.90 -1.18
N PHE A 189 -6.13 1.24 -2.22
CA PHE A 189 -5.97 0.75 -3.58
C PHE A 189 -5.66 1.92 -4.51
N PRO A 190 -4.47 2.51 -4.42
CA PRO A 190 -4.08 3.63 -5.27
C PRO A 190 -3.79 3.18 -6.70
N PHE A 191 -3.56 4.14 -7.59
CA PHE A 191 -2.97 3.84 -8.90
C PHE A 191 -1.58 3.24 -8.71
N GLN A 192 -1.32 2.06 -9.29
CA GLN A 192 -0.12 1.28 -9.04
C GLN A 192 0.18 0.29 -10.17
N THR A 193 1.44 -0.17 -10.26
CA THR A 193 1.79 -1.39 -10.97
C THR A 193 2.01 -2.51 -9.96
N ARG A 194 1.76 -3.73 -10.38
CA ARG A 194 2.13 -4.93 -9.64
C ARG A 194 3.09 -5.72 -10.50
N ALA A 195 4.20 -6.17 -9.92
CA ALA A 195 5.12 -7.05 -10.62
C ALA A 195 4.37 -8.29 -11.12
N GLU A 196 4.58 -8.67 -12.38
CA GLU A 196 3.92 -9.83 -12.99
C GLU A 196 4.24 -11.12 -12.24
N ASP A 197 5.48 -11.23 -11.76
CA ASP A 197 5.90 -12.30 -10.85
C ASP A 197 5.58 -11.93 -9.41
N TRP A 198 4.37 -12.19 -8.96
CA TRP A 198 3.97 -12.16 -7.55
C TRP A 198 4.78 -13.13 -6.68
N ASP A 199 5.62 -13.94 -7.31
CA ASP A 199 6.50 -14.86 -6.66
C ASP A 199 7.64 -14.12 -5.95
N MET A 200 7.75 -14.39 -4.69
CA MET A 200 8.82 -14.25 -3.70
C MET A 200 10.14 -13.52 -4.07
N LYS A 201 10.35 -13.15 -5.32
CA LYS A 201 11.60 -12.56 -5.83
C LYS A 201 11.60 -11.04 -5.81
N ASN A 202 10.43 -10.38 -5.89
CA ASN A 202 10.37 -8.92 -5.89
C ASN A 202 10.03 -8.40 -4.50
N SER A 203 11.05 -8.25 -3.67
CA SER A 203 10.95 -7.75 -2.31
C SER A 203 10.93 -6.22 -2.22
N VAL A 204 10.94 -5.52 -3.35
CA VAL A 204 11.05 -4.06 -3.42
C VAL A 204 9.74 -3.42 -3.83
N VAL A 205 9.36 -2.33 -3.15
CA VAL A 205 8.26 -1.45 -3.56
C VAL A 205 8.76 -0.01 -3.69
N HIS A 206 8.34 0.65 -4.74
CA HIS A 206 8.65 2.06 -5.02
C HIS A 206 7.43 2.94 -4.73
N LEU A 207 7.61 4.02 -3.98
CA LEU A 207 6.54 4.88 -3.52
C LEU A 207 6.66 6.29 -4.11
N PHE A 208 5.55 6.80 -4.67
CA PHE A 208 5.44 8.11 -5.32
C PHE A 208 4.28 8.91 -4.72
N GLU A 209 4.31 10.24 -4.84
CA GLU A 209 3.19 11.09 -4.39
C GLU A 209 2.00 11.04 -5.34
N ALA A 210 2.24 11.02 -6.66
CA ALA A 210 1.19 11.09 -7.67
C ALA A 210 1.40 10.10 -8.83
N PRO A 211 0.30 9.74 -9.55
CA PRO A 211 0.36 8.86 -10.72
C PRO A 211 1.32 9.34 -11.82
N ILE A 212 1.41 10.67 -12.01
CA ILE A 212 2.31 11.25 -13.02
C ILE A 212 3.76 10.95 -12.67
N ASP A 213 4.15 11.00 -11.40
CA ASP A 213 5.52 10.69 -10.96
C ASP A 213 5.85 9.22 -11.14
N LEU A 214 4.89 8.33 -10.82
CA LEU A 214 5.00 6.90 -11.08
C LEU A 214 5.24 6.62 -12.57
N LEU A 215 4.41 7.18 -13.45
CA LEU A 215 4.53 6.98 -14.90
C LEU A 215 5.83 7.60 -15.45
N SER A 216 6.27 8.72 -14.87
CA SER A 216 7.55 9.35 -15.23
C SER A 216 8.72 8.45 -14.85
N TYR A 217 8.67 7.85 -13.65
CA TYR A 217 9.69 6.90 -13.21
C TYR A 217 9.69 5.63 -14.06
N ALA A 218 8.51 5.08 -14.40
CA ALA A 218 8.39 3.96 -15.33
C ALA A 218 9.00 4.28 -16.70
N THR A 219 8.84 5.53 -17.19
CA THR A 219 9.47 6.01 -18.43
C THR A 219 11.00 6.05 -18.29
N LEU A 220 11.51 6.56 -17.19
CA LEU A 220 12.95 6.57 -16.90
C LEU A 220 13.53 5.16 -16.81
N MET A 221 12.82 4.23 -16.17
CA MET A 221 13.21 2.80 -16.14
C MET A 221 13.33 2.22 -17.55
N LYS A 222 12.31 2.44 -18.39
CA LYS A 222 12.30 1.98 -19.78
C LYS A 222 13.48 2.55 -20.58
N GLN A 223 13.76 3.83 -20.43
CA GLN A 223 14.91 4.49 -21.05
C GLN A 223 16.25 3.88 -20.59
N MET A 224 16.30 3.36 -19.36
CA MET A 224 17.46 2.62 -18.82
C MET A 224 17.49 1.14 -19.22
N GLY A 225 16.53 0.70 -20.03
CA GLY A 225 16.41 -0.71 -20.47
C GLY A 225 15.87 -1.64 -19.38
N THR A 226 15.13 -1.10 -18.40
CA THR A 226 14.46 -1.86 -17.34
C THR A 226 12.96 -1.87 -17.59
N ASP A 227 12.34 -3.06 -17.54
CA ASP A 227 10.90 -3.17 -17.69
C ASP A 227 10.21 -2.84 -16.37
N TYR A 228 9.37 -1.80 -16.39
CA TYR A 228 8.60 -1.36 -15.23
C TYR A 228 7.56 -2.38 -14.76
N LYS A 229 7.09 -3.28 -15.65
CA LYS A 229 6.12 -4.34 -15.34
C LYS A 229 6.65 -5.36 -14.33
N GLY A 230 7.95 -5.48 -14.21
CA GLY A 230 8.61 -6.30 -13.20
C GLY A 230 8.72 -5.64 -11.82
N HIS A 231 8.12 -4.46 -11.58
CA HIS A 231 8.28 -3.69 -10.37
C HIS A 231 6.94 -3.30 -9.72
N ASN A 232 6.92 -3.25 -8.38
CA ASN A 232 5.81 -2.72 -7.61
C ASN A 232 5.96 -1.20 -7.47
N LEU A 233 5.19 -0.43 -8.22
CA LEU A 233 5.19 1.02 -8.18
C LEU A 233 3.85 1.50 -7.61
N ILE A 234 3.84 2.33 -6.56
CA ILE A 234 2.64 2.79 -5.86
C ILE A 234 2.60 4.31 -5.82
N ALA A 235 1.53 4.92 -6.35
CA ALA A 235 1.27 6.34 -6.22
C ALA A 235 0.25 6.59 -5.10
N LEU A 236 0.61 7.35 -4.05
CA LEU A 236 -0.26 7.59 -2.89
C LEU A 236 -1.59 8.29 -3.24
N CYS A 237 -1.66 8.99 -4.38
CA CYS A 237 -2.83 9.76 -4.83
C CYS A 237 -3.35 10.74 -3.76
N GLY A 238 -2.46 11.31 -2.98
CA GLY A 238 -2.79 12.28 -1.93
C GLY A 238 -1.59 12.66 -1.08
N ILE A 239 -1.78 13.74 -0.31
CA ILE A 239 -0.73 14.27 0.54
C ILE A 239 -0.57 13.36 1.77
N TYR A 240 0.63 12.83 1.97
CA TYR A 240 1.01 12.23 3.24
C TYR A 240 1.38 13.34 4.24
N LYS A 241 0.71 13.34 5.39
CA LYS A 241 0.99 14.30 6.47
C LYS A 241 1.62 13.56 7.65
N PRO A 242 2.93 13.75 7.90
CA PRO A 242 3.58 13.25 9.09
C PRO A 242 2.98 13.84 10.37
N ARG A 243 3.17 13.17 11.49
CA ARG A 243 2.92 13.74 12.82
C ARG A 243 4.04 14.71 13.21
N GLU A 244 3.81 15.56 14.22
CA GLU A 244 4.84 16.42 14.80
C GLU A 244 6.04 15.60 15.28
N ASN A 245 5.79 14.53 16.02
CA ASN A 245 6.80 13.51 16.29
C ASN A 245 6.86 12.54 15.08
N LEU A 246 7.87 12.69 14.24
CA LEU A 246 8.01 11.92 13.01
C LEU A 246 8.04 10.41 13.25
N ALA A 247 8.65 9.96 14.35
CA ALA A 247 8.74 8.54 14.71
C ALA A 247 7.39 7.90 15.08
N GLU A 248 6.36 8.71 15.33
CA GLU A 248 4.99 8.27 15.62
C GLU A 248 4.06 8.40 14.39
N SER A 249 4.61 8.78 13.26
CA SER A 249 3.85 8.88 12.02
C SER A 249 3.29 7.52 11.60
N LYS A 250 2.18 7.54 10.86
CA LYS A 250 1.54 6.29 10.40
C LYS A 250 2.07 5.91 9.01
N ILE A 251 2.26 4.63 8.79
CA ILE A 251 2.49 4.13 7.44
C ILE A 251 1.24 4.41 6.58
N PRO A 252 1.38 4.92 5.34
CA PRO A 252 0.26 5.14 4.43
C PRO A 252 -0.57 3.87 4.24
N VAL A 253 -1.89 4.01 4.23
CA VAL A 253 -2.81 2.85 4.11
C VAL A 253 -2.61 2.06 2.81
N ALA A 254 -2.16 2.72 1.74
CA ALA A 254 -1.78 2.08 0.49
C ALA A 254 -0.60 1.12 0.67
N LEU A 255 0.45 1.58 1.36
CA LEU A 255 1.64 0.78 1.62
C LEU A 255 1.34 -0.35 2.62
N GLN A 256 0.51 -0.10 3.65
CA GLN A 256 0.02 -1.17 4.52
C GLN A 256 -0.75 -2.24 3.75
N GLN A 257 -1.59 -1.83 2.77
CA GLN A 257 -2.33 -2.77 1.92
C GLN A 257 -1.36 -3.59 1.06
N HIS A 258 -0.35 -2.94 0.46
CA HIS A 258 0.68 -3.63 -0.28
C HIS A 258 1.41 -4.68 0.56
N PHE A 259 1.85 -4.35 1.78
CA PHE A 259 2.49 -5.33 2.68
C PHE A 259 1.59 -6.50 3.07
N ASN A 260 0.26 -6.30 3.05
CA ASN A 260 -0.69 -7.39 3.27
C ASN A 260 -0.81 -8.31 2.06
N GLU A 261 -0.77 -7.74 0.86
CA GLU A 261 -0.89 -8.43 -0.41
C GLU A 261 0.46 -9.06 -0.83
N ALA A 262 1.57 -8.39 -0.53
CA ALA A 262 2.94 -8.82 -0.84
C ALA A 262 3.79 -8.94 0.45
N PRO A 263 3.58 -9.97 1.28
CA PRO A 263 4.23 -10.10 2.60
C PRO A 263 5.74 -10.32 2.52
N TYR A 264 6.29 -10.56 1.34
CA TYR A 264 7.73 -10.72 1.08
C TYR A 264 8.44 -9.39 0.84
N THR A 265 7.69 -8.29 0.72
CA THR A 265 8.29 -6.97 0.60
C THR A 265 9.10 -6.66 1.84
N ASN A 266 10.38 -6.40 1.67
CA ASN A 266 11.31 -6.06 2.74
C ASN A 266 12.02 -4.72 2.51
N THR A 267 11.88 -4.16 1.32
CA THR A 267 12.58 -2.95 0.89
C THR A 267 11.59 -1.93 0.32
N VAL A 268 11.72 -0.68 0.74
CA VAL A 268 10.90 0.44 0.28
C VAL A 268 11.80 1.53 -0.29
N CYS A 269 11.58 1.88 -1.55
CA CYS A 269 12.24 3.01 -2.21
C CYS A 269 11.28 4.21 -2.24
N LEU A 270 11.69 5.32 -1.64
CA LEU A 270 10.89 6.54 -1.55
C LEU A 270 11.31 7.52 -2.64
N HIS A 271 10.42 7.78 -3.60
CA HIS A 271 10.61 8.75 -4.70
C HIS A 271 9.66 9.93 -4.52
N LEU A 272 9.66 10.51 -3.31
CA LEU A 272 8.79 11.63 -2.97
C LEU A 272 9.35 12.95 -3.50
N ASP A 273 8.50 13.98 -3.52
CA ASP A 273 8.87 15.31 -4.02
C ASP A 273 10.08 15.88 -3.28
N ASN A 274 10.95 16.58 -3.99
CA ASN A 274 12.17 17.19 -3.45
C ASN A 274 11.91 18.58 -2.82
N ASP A 275 10.68 18.82 -2.40
CA ASP A 275 10.28 20.02 -1.66
C ASP A 275 10.24 19.81 -0.13
N GLY A 276 9.92 20.85 0.62
CA GLY A 276 9.88 20.80 2.09
C GLY A 276 8.94 19.69 2.63
N PRO A 277 7.67 19.66 2.20
CA PRO A 277 6.72 18.60 2.59
C PRO A 277 7.16 17.19 2.20
N GLY A 278 7.65 16.98 0.97
CA GLY A 278 8.12 15.68 0.49
C GLY A 278 9.33 15.16 1.27
N LYS A 279 10.31 16.04 1.56
CA LYS A 279 11.46 15.70 2.41
C LYS A 279 11.05 15.33 3.84
N LEU A 280 10.10 16.05 4.40
CA LEU A 280 9.57 15.74 5.72
C LEU A 280 8.82 14.40 5.73
N ALA A 281 8.02 14.15 4.69
CA ALA A 281 7.33 12.88 4.48
C ALA A 281 8.31 11.71 4.35
N ALA A 282 9.35 11.85 3.52
CA ALA A 282 10.38 10.83 3.34
C ALA A 282 11.09 10.50 4.66
N ARG A 283 11.48 11.54 5.43
CA ARG A 283 12.12 11.34 6.73
C ARG A 283 11.22 10.60 7.73
N ALA A 284 9.94 10.97 7.80
CA ALA A 284 8.98 10.31 8.68
C ALA A 284 8.75 8.85 8.29
N LEU A 285 8.60 8.58 6.97
CA LEU A 285 8.42 7.22 6.47
C LEU A 285 9.66 6.36 6.71
N SER A 286 10.86 6.88 6.49
CA SER A 286 12.10 6.16 6.80
C SER A 286 12.12 5.72 8.27
N LEU A 287 11.87 6.64 9.21
CA LEU A 287 11.88 6.34 10.64
C LEU A 287 10.89 5.24 11.04
N VAL A 288 9.64 5.30 10.52
CA VAL A 288 8.61 4.33 10.91
C VAL A 288 8.78 2.97 10.23
N LEU A 289 9.24 2.95 8.98
CA LEU A 289 9.45 1.73 8.22
C LEU A 289 10.70 0.97 8.70
N GLU A 290 11.80 1.68 8.96
CA GLU A 290 13.02 1.09 9.54
C GLU A 290 12.76 0.51 10.92
N LYS A 291 11.97 1.20 11.76
CA LYS A 291 11.52 0.68 13.06
C LYS A 291 10.72 -0.62 12.92
N ASP A 292 9.93 -0.75 11.85
CA ASP A 292 9.14 -1.96 11.56
C ASP A 292 9.97 -3.05 10.82
N GLY A 293 11.28 -2.82 10.62
CA GLY A 293 12.23 -3.79 10.08
C GLY A 293 12.37 -3.79 8.56
N TYR A 294 11.83 -2.78 7.86
CA TYR A 294 12.03 -2.63 6.42
C TYR A 294 13.36 -1.94 6.12
N LYS A 295 14.01 -2.33 5.03
CA LYS A 295 15.09 -1.53 4.43
C LYS A 295 14.47 -0.35 3.69
N VAL A 296 14.96 0.86 3.91
CA VAL A 296 14.42 2.06 3.26
C VAL A 296 15.51 2.80 2.51
N TYR A 297 15.24 3.07 1.24
CA TYR A 297 16.07 3.89 0.39
C TYR A 297 15.33 5.18 0.05
N ASN A 298 15.82 6.31 0.53
CA ASN A 298 15.30 7.61 0.13
C ASN A 298 15.96 8.05 -1.17
N GLN A 299 15.23 7.96 -2.27
CA GLN A 299 15.69 8.23 -3.63
C GLN A 299 14.84 9.34 -4.27
N PRO A 300 14.89 10.57 -3.75
CA PRO A 300 14.19 11.68 -4.36
C PRO A 300 14.75 11.95 -5.77
N PRO A 301 14.06 12.72 -6.62
CA PRO A 301 14.62 13.22 -7.86
C PRO A 301 15.99 13.90 -7.60
N PRO A 302 16.90 13.93 -8.57
CA PRO A 302 18.18 14.60 -8.43
C PRO A 302 18.04 16.06 -7.98
N GLU A 303 19.07 16.59 -7.33
CA GLU A 303 19.09 17.98 -6.91
C GLU A 303 18.83 18.94 -8.09
N GLY A 304 17.99 19.95 -7.86
CA GLY A 304 17.53 20.88 -8.90
C GLY A 304 16.20 20.50 -9.55
N TYR A 305 15.69 19.28 -9.35
CA TYR A 305 14.38 18.86 -9.85
C TYR A 305 13.40 18.65 -8.68
N LYS A 306 12.15 19.08 -8.89
CA LYS A 306 11.12 19.01 -7.86
C LYS A 306 10.58 17.59 -7.66
N ASP A 307 10.21 16.93 -8.73
CA ASP A 307 9.56 15.63 -8.77
C ASP A 307 10.08 14.77 -9.93
N CYS A 308 9.64 13.50 -10.01
CA CYS A 308 10.08 12.59 -11.08
C CYS A 308 9.69 13.10 -12.48
N ASN A 309 8.57 13.82 -12.62
CA ASN A 309 8.14 14.36 -13.88
C ASN A 309 9.01 15.57 -14.31
N ASP A 310 9.37 16.43 -13.37
CA ASP A 310 10.27 17.54 -13.63
C ASP A 310 11.66 17.02 -14.09
N TYR A 311 12.17 15.97 -13.43
CA TYR A 311 13.41 15.31 -13.82
C TYR A 311 13.31 14.66 -15.22
N LEU A 312 12.21 13.96 -15.53
CA LEU A 312 11.99 13.36 -16.85
C LEU A 312 12.01 14.41 -17.96
N LYS A 313 11.36 15.55 -17.74
CA LYS A 313 11.21 16.62 -18.76
C LYS A 313 12.46 17.43 -19.00
N ASN A 314 13.21 17.70 -17.93
CA ASN A 314 14.30 18.65 -17.94
C ASN A 314 15.67 17.99 -17.64
N GLY A 315 15.65 16.65 -17.49
CA GLY A 315 16.79 15.90 -17.00
C GLY A 315 17.93 15.74 -17.98
N ALA A 316 19.10 15.62 -17.39
CA ALA A 316 20.33 15.29 -18.08
C ALA A 316 20.32 13.84 -18.60
N PRO A 317 21.16 13.51 -19.57
CA PRO A 317 21.21 12.17 -20.18
C PRO A 317 21.46 11.09 -19.12
N ILE A 318 20.63 10.10 -19.16
CA ILE A 318 20.40 8.93 -18.30
C ILE A 318 21.65 8.07 -18.02
N THR A 319 22.77 8.34 -18.67
CA THR A 319 23.86 7.37 -18.86
C THR A 319 24.79 7.15 -17.66
N THR A 320 24.86 8.07 -16.69
CA THR A 320 25.89 7.97 -15.64
C THR A 320 25.38 7.37 -14.32
N ARG A 321 24.19 7.77 -13.86
CA ARG A 321 23.64 7.33 -12.57
C ARG A 321 23.03 5.92 -12.61
N ALA A 322 22.45 5.51 -13.74
CA ALA A 322 21.95 4.17 -13.97
C ALA A 322 23.01 3.07 -13.83
N LYS A 323 24.30 3.38 -14.04
CA LYS A 323 25.38 2.45 -13.83
C LYS A 323 25.69 2.24 -12.34
N GLU A 324 25.57 3.30 -11.54
CA GLU A 324 25.83 3.25 -10.10
C GLU A 324 24.70 2.52 -9.36
N GLU A 325 23.43 2.79 -9.71
CA GLU A 325 22.27 2.09 -9.13
C GLU A 325 22.23 0.61 -9.51
N ARG A 326 22.63 0.24 -10.73
CA ARG A 326 22.81 -1.18 -11.13
C ARG A 326 23.90 -1.90 -10.36
N GLN A 327 24.93 -1.20 -9.89
CA GLN A 327 25.95 -1.80 -9.05
C GLN A 327 25.44 -2.08 -7.63
N VAL A 328 24.63 -1.20 -7.05
CA VAL A 328 24.04 -1.38 -5.71
C VAL A 328 23.06 -2.57 -5.70
N ILE A 329 22.19 -2.69 -6.72
CA ILE A 329 21.20 -3.79 -6.81
C ILE A 329 21.84 -5.14 -7.16
N ARG A 330 23.03 -5.16 -7.80
CA ARG A 330 23.74 -6.40 -8.16
C ARG A 330 24.75 -6.86 -7.12
N SER A 331 25.08 -6.04 -6.14
CA SER A 331 26.03 -6.37 -5.08
C SER A 331 25.37 -6.93 -3.81
N GLU A 332 24.06 -7.09 -3.79
CA GLU A 332 23.27 -7.81 -2.78
C GLU A 332 22.63 -9.10 -3.38
#